data_148e8912614a96c64d5c42940bc746f4
#
_entry.id   148e8912614a96c64d5c42940bc746f4
#
_cell.length_a   1.000
_cell.length_b   1.000
_cell.length_c   1.000
_cell.angle_alpha   90.00
_cell.angle_beta   90.00
_cell.angle_gamma   90.00
#
_symmetry.space_group_name_H-M   'P 1'
#
loop_
_entity.id
_entity.type
_entity.pdbx_description
1 polymer ?
#
loop_
_entity_poly.entity_id
_entity_poly.type
_entity_poly.pdbx_seq_one_letter_code
_entity_poly.pdbx_strand_id
1 'polypeptide(L)'
;AAIGWIERRGHAVISNGPFYLEGYNPEARVVSIKAFKDPSYPISLGQWRSFEILRAAEVVGAEVPLALAKGMEATMRVRVSVGNEPSWEASVGYRIVNPRGFTIAKGSAKPVEPIGTFEIRLSGEETSALEPGSYVLKVFAITREAIKPSIFETALLISGGPLPEVPGRTEPTRQLDKALGTALAPLAIALSLALTAALMALLAKRARSKPKAQLASIKNG
;
A
#
# COMPACT_ATOMS: atom_id res chain seq x y z
N ALA A 1 -9.50 36.06 -26.13
CA ALA A 1 -9.43 34.59 -26.25
C ALA A 1 -10.82 33.94 -26.22
N ALA A 2 -11.69 34.23 -25.23
CA ALA A 2 -13.02 33.60 -25.10
C ALA A 2 -13.98 33.92 -26.24
N ILE A 3 -14.05 35.20 -26.67
CA ILE A 3 -14.89 35.63 -27.81
C ILE A 3 -14.51 34.87 -29.09
N GLY A 4 -13.25 34.81 -29.42
CA GLY A 4 -12.78 34.07 -30.61
C GLY A 4 -13.01 32.56 -30.54
N TRP A 5 -13.16 31.99 -29.34
CA TRP A 5 -13.61 30.59 -29.14
C TRP A 5 -15.09 30.45 -29.50
N ILE A 6 -15.94 31.32 -28.98
CA ILE A 6 -17.39 31.32 -29.27
C ILE A 6 -17.69 31.52 -30.72
N GLU A 7 -16.99 32.46 -31.38
CA GLU A 7 -17.12 32.70 -32.83
C GLU A 7 -16.76 31.48 -33.68
N ARG A 8 -15.70 30.75 -33.31
CA ARG A 8 -15.26 29.55 -34.07
C ARG A 8 -16.07 28.30 -33.75
N ARG A 9 -16.61 28.17 -32.53
CA ARG A 9 -17.22 26.93 -32.07
C ARG A 9 -18.73 27.02 -31.88
N GLY A 10 -19.31 28.21 -31.87
CA GLY A 10 -20.72 28.43 -31.73
C GLY A 10 -21.26 28.26 -30.26
N HIS A 11 -20.36 28.07 -29.30
CA HIS A 11 -20.71 27.87 -27.89
C HIS A 11 -19.58 28.32 -26.95
N ALA A 12 -19.95 28.60 -25.69
CA ALA A 12 -19.05 29.08 -24.64
C ALA A 12 -18.45 27.94 -23.78
N VAL A 13 -18.72 26.67 -24.09
CA VAL A 13 -18.23 25.52 -23.30
C VAL A 13 -16.74 25.32 -23.56
N ILE A 14 -15.93 25.58 -22.54
CA ILE A 14 -14.49 25.36 -22.54
C ILE A 14 -14.21 24.23 -21.56
N SER A 15 -13.62 23.16 -22.04
CA SER A 15 -13.15 22.05 -21.22
C SER A 15 -11.70 22.28 -20.80
N ASN A 16 -11.34 21.81 -19.61
CA ASN A 16 -9.96 21.73 -19.14
C ASN A 16 -9.31 20.35 -19.38
N GLY A 17 -10.00 19.47 -20.10
CA GLY A 17 -9.55 18.11 -20.43
C GLY A 17 -9.04 17.97 -21.87
N PRO A 18 -8.72 16.73 -22.28
CA PRO A 18 -8.17 16.41 -23.60
C PRO A 18 -9.19 16.47 -24.73
N PHE A 19 -10.45 16.78 -24.42
CA PHE A 19 -11.54 16.84 -25.38
C PHE A 19 -12.26 18.20 -25.31
N TYR A 20 -12.81 18.63 -26.41
CA TYR A 20 -13.72 19.78 -26.45
C TYR A 20 -15.08 19.39 -27.03
N LEU A 21 -16.10 20.16 -26.71
CA LEU A 21 -17.42 20.01 -27.29
C LEU A 21 -17.35 20.42 -28.76
N GLU A 22 -17.67 19.53 -29.68
CA GLU A 22 -17.78 19.83 -31.11
C GLU A 22 -19.20 20.22 -31.50
N GLY A 23 -20.20 19.53 -30.94
CA GLY A 23 -21.60 19.79 -31.23
C GLY A 23 -22.52 19.21 -30.17
N TYR A 24 -23.70 19.79 -30.10
CA TYR A 24 -24.78 19.37 -29.22
C TYR A 24 -26.11 19.43 -29.97
N ASN A 25 -26.81 18.31 -30.03
CA ASN A 25 -28.17 18.23 -30.58
C ASN A 25 -29.13 17.84 -29.44
N PRO A 26 -29.91 18.79 -28.89
CA PRO A 26 -30.81 18.53 -27.79
C PRO A 26 -32.00 17.65 -28.17
N GLU A 27 -32.46 17.73 -29.42
CA GLU A 27 -33.60 16.94 -29.92
C GLU A 27 -33.23 15.46 -30.01
N ALA A 28 -32.07 15.17 -30.59
CA ALA A 28 -31.53 13.81 -30.70
C ALA A 28 -30.83 13.33 -29.40
N ARG A 29 -30.66 14.17 -28.39
CA ARG A 29 -29.90 13.93 -27.15
C ARG A 29 -28.47 13.44 -27.42
N VAL A 30 -27.83 14.01 -28.45
CA VAL A 30 -26.48 13.64 -28.85
C VAL A 30 -25.50 14.76 -28.52
N VAL A 31 -24.38 14.36 -27.92
CA VAL A 31 -23.23 15.23 -27.65
C VAL A 31 -22.04 14.69 -28.44
N SER A 32 -21.45 15.52 -29.30
CA SER A 32 -20.22 15.19 -30.01
C SER A 32 -19.03 15.85 -29.33
N ILE A 33 -18.04 15.08 -28.97
CA ILE A 33 -16.77 15.57 -28.43
C ILE A 33 -15.63 15.20 -29.36
N LYS A 34 -14.62 16.06 -29.42
CA LYS A 34 -13.42 15.84 -30.24
C LYS A 34 -12.16 16.05 -29.44
N ALA A 35 -11.13 15.26 -29.77
CA ALA A 35 -9.85 15.39 -29.10
C ALA A 35 -9.20 16.76 -29.41
N PHE A 36 -8.71 17.40 -28.36
CA PHE A 36 -7.94 18.64 -28.47
C PHE A 36 -6.53 18.30 -28.94
N LYS A 37 -6.16 18.73 -30.12
CA LYS A 37 -4.87 18.47 -30.80
C LYS A 37 -4.10 19.78 -31.05
N ASP A 38 -3.94 20.57 -30.01
CA ASP A 38 -3.13 21.78 -30.08
C ASP A 38 -1.69 21.48 -29.65
N PRO A 39 -0.66 21.92 -30.38
CA PRO A 39 0.74 21.70 -30.00
C PRO A 39 1.11 22.30 -28.64
N SER A 40 0.37 23.30 -28.16
CA SER A 40 0.56 23.88 -26.83
C SER A 40 -0.03 23.03 -25.71
N TYR A 41 -0.80 21.98 -26.03
CA TYR A 41 -1.38 21.08 -25.01
C TYR A 41 -0.28 20.20 -24.41
N PRO A 42 -0.04 20.29 -23.09
CA PRO A 42 1.17 19.71 -22.48
C PRO A 42 1.14 18.19 -22.35
N ILE A 43 0.00 17.55 -22.67
CA ILE A 43 -0.19 16.10 -22.46
C ILE A 43 -0.29 15.40 -23.81
N SER A 44 0.61 14.46 -24.07
CA SER A 44 0.61 13.62 -25.27
C SER A 44 -0.38 12.46 -25.19
N LEU A 45 -0.69 11.88 -26.34
CA LEU A 45 -1.60 10.73 -26.42
C LEU A 45 -1.06 9.55 -25.60
N GLY A 46 -1.88 9.00 -24.71
CA GLY A 46 -1.51 7.90 -23.83
C GLY A 46 -0.83 8.30 -22.53
N GLN A 47 -0.36 9.53 -22.39
CA GLN A 47 0.27 10.03 -21.15
C GLN A 47 -0.71 10.06 -19.95
N TRP A 48 -2.01 10.09 -20.22
CA TRP A 48 -3.05 10.02 -19.19
C TRP A 48 -2.97 8.73 -18.36
N ARG A 49 -2.42 7.64 -18.92
CA ARG A 49 -2.22 6.38 -18.18
C ARG A 49 -1.30 6.52 -16.98
N SER A 50 -0.38 7.47 -17.01
CA SER A 50 0.49 7.75 -15.86
C SER A 50 -0.28 8.29 -14.64
N PHE A 51 -1.46 8.87 -14.88
CA PHE A 51 -2.35 9.34 -13.79
C PHE A 51 -3.31 8.27 -13.28
N GLU A 52 -3.46 7.15 -13.98
CA GLU A 52 -4.29 6.01 -13.55
C GLU A 52 -3.59 5.19 -12.46
N ILE A 53 -2.25 5.16 -12.48
CA ILE A 53 -1.44 4.45 -11.48
C ILE A 53 -0.92 5.49 -10.48
N LEU A 54 -1.81 5.92 -9.58
CA LEU A 54 -1.40 6.75 -8.46
C LEU A 54 -0.55 5.90 -7.50
N ARG A 55 0.71 6.25 -7.36
CA ARG A 55 1.58 5.69 -6.33
C ARG A 55 1.19 6.29 -4.97
N ALA A 56 0.05 5.84 -4.45
CA ALA A 56 -0.45 6.27 -3.16
C ALA A 56 0.38 5.66 -2.04
N ALA A 57 0.61 6.43 -0.97
CA ALA A 57 1.15 5.90 0.26
C ALA A 57 0.08 5.14 1.01
N GLU A 58 0.47 4.04 1.65
CA GLU A 58 -0.38 3.26 2.55
C GLU A 58 0.37 2.96 3.84
N VAL A 59 -0.28 3.18 4.99
CA VAL A 59 0.24 2.75 6.29
C VAL A 59 -0.11 1.28 6.47
N VAL A 60 0.88 0.40 6.32
CA VAL A 60 0.70 -1.06 6.34
C VAL A 60 0.90 -1.68 7.73
N GLY A 61 1.37 -0.90 8.70
CA GLY A 61 1.51 -1.34 10.08
C GLY A 61 2.09 -0.26 10.98
N ALA A 62 1.88 -0.41 12.28
CA ALA A 62 2.45 0.48 13.28
C ALA A 62 2.78 -0.29 14.56
N GLU A 63 3.93 0.02 15.14
CA GLU A 63 4.39 -0.44 16.44
C GLU A 63 4.24 0.73 17.42
N VAL A 64 3.08 0.76 18.07
CA VAL A 64 2.70 1.81 19.03
C VAL A 64 2.54 1.18 20.41
N PRO A 65 3.24 1.67 21.43
CA PRO A 65 3.00 1.23 22.80
C PRO A 65 1.54 1.48 23.20
N LEU A 66 0.92 0.54 23.87
CA LEU A 66 -0.45 0.68 24.37
C LEU A 66 -0.59 1.84 25.36
N ALA A 67 0.47 2.13 26.10
CA ALA A 67 0.50 3.22 27.04
C ALA A 67 1.87 3.91 27.06
N LEU A 68 1.87 5.23 27.23
CA LEU A 68 3.05 6.05 27.44
C LEU A 68 3.06 6.59 28.87
N ALA A 69 4.21 6.61 29.50
CA ALA A 69 4.37 7.27 30.78
C ALA A 69 4.55 8.78 30.60
N LYS A 70 3.81 9.58 31.37
CA LYS A 70 3.94 11.03 31.37
C LYS A 70 5.38 11.44 31.75
N GLY A 71 5.97 12.35 30.97
CA GLY A 71 7.32 12.83 31.21
C GLY A 71 8.44 11.94 30.67
N MET A 72 8.12 10.79 30.12
CA MET A 72 9.09 9.88 29.51
C MET A 72 9.14 10.05 27.99
N GLU A 73 10.34 9.93 27.43
CA GLU A 73 10.48 9.86 25.97
C GLU A 73 9.80 8.60 25.43
N ALA A 74 9.14 8.73 24.29
CA ALA A 74 8.47 7.63 23.65
C ALA A 74 8.79 7.57 22.17
N THR A 75 9.05 6.35 21.69
CA THR A 75 9.32 6.07 20.29
C THR A 75 8.27 5.13 19.73
N MET A 76 7.73 5.49 18.58
CA MET A 76 6.76 4.69 17.82
C MET A 76 7.26 4.50 16.41
N ARG A 77 6.98 3.36 15.79
CA ARG A 77 7.38 3.06 14.42
C ARG A 77 6.18 2.78 13.56
N VAL A 78 6.20 3.30 12.34
CA VAL A 78 5.14 3.15 11.36
C VAL A 78 5.74 2.63 10.06
N ARG A 79 5.14 1.59 9.50
CA ARG A 79 5.55 1.04 8.20
C ARG A 79 4.65 1.56 7.11
N VAL A 80 5.26 2.06 6.04
CA VAL A 80 4.59 2.68 4.90
C VAL A 80 5.05 2.02 3.62
N SER A 81 4.11 1.71 2.74
CA SER A 81 4.36 1.31 1.36
C SER A 81 3.89 2.39 0.39
N VAL A 82 4.50 2.42 -0.79
CA VAL A 82 4.09 3.24 -1.93
C VAL A 82 3.97 2.32 -3.14
N GLY A 83 2.76 2.16 -3.69
CA GLY A 83 2.54 1.20 -4.77
C GLY A 83 2.81 -0.24 -4.38
N ASN A 84 2.48 -0.64 -3.13
CA ASN A 84 2.70 -1.95 -2.51
C ASN A 84 4.16 -2.30 -2.16
N GLU A 85 5.09 -1.38 -2.33
CA GLU A 85 6.50 -1.60 -1.96
C GLU A 85 6.89 -0.70 -0.78
N PRO A 86 7.69 -1.19 0.20
CA PRO A 86 8.23 -0.35 1.26
C PRO A 86 9.00 0.83 0.68
N SER A 87 8.72 2.05 1.12
CA SER A 87 9.33 3.23 0.51
C SER A 87 9.44 4.41 1.47
N TRP A 88 10.49 5.21 1.31
CA TRP A 88 10.65 6.50 1.99
C TRP A 88 10.14 7.70 1.17
N GLU A 89 9.57 7.46 -0.01
CA GLU A 89 9.05 8.54 -0.88
C GLU A 89 7.81 9.22 -0.30
N ALA A 90 7.20 8.64 0.74
CA ALA A 90 6.08 9.24 1.44
C ALA A 90 6.53 10.30 2.44
N SER A 91 5.73 11.34 2.60
CA SER A 91 5.78 12.24 3.75
C SER A 91 4.85 11.70 4.83
N VAL A 92 5.37 11.48 6.05
CA VAL A 92 4.61 10.92 7.16
C VAL A 92 4.53 11.93 8.29
N GLY A 93 3.31 12.25 8.69
CA GLY A 93 3.02 13.12 9.81
C GLY A 93 2.11 12.44 10.84
N TYR A 94 2.06 12.99 12.05
CA TYR A 94 1.18 12.47 13.10
C TYR A 94 0.45 13.58 13.85
N ARG A 95 -0.66 13.21 14.49
CA ARG A 95 -1.39 14.02 15.46
C ARG A 95 -1.85 13.14 16.62
N ILE A 96 -1.75 13.68 17.82
CA ILE A 96 -2.35 13.11 19.03
C ILE A 96 -3.60 13.94 19.33
N VAL A 97 -4.74 13.27 19.37
CA VAL A 97 -6.05 13.90 19.49
C VAL A 97 -6.70 13.42 20.81
N ASN A 98 -7.21 14.37 21.58
CA ASN A 98 -7.93 14.04 22.82
C ASN A 98 -9.37 13.54 22.53
N PRO A 99 -10.10 13.01 23.52
CA PRO A 99 -11.48 12.54 23.33
C PRO A 99 -12.49 13.61 22.88
N ARG A 100 -12.15 14.90 23.04
CA ARG A 100 -12.96 16.01 22.56
C ARG A 100 -12.68 16.39 21.10
N GLY A 101 -11.74 15.70 20.42
CA GLY A 101 -11.37 15.94 19.04
C GLY A 101 -10.30 17.03 18.82
N PHE A 102 -9.72 17.60 19.88
CA PHE A 102 -8.66 18.61 19.76
C PHE A 102 -7.29 17.94 19.59
N THR A 103 -6.51 18.47 18.65
CA THR A 103 -5.12 18.09 18.48
C THR A 103 -4.28 18.68 19.61
N ILE A 104 -3.64 17.83 20.41
CA ILE A 104 -2.80 18.23 21.54
C ILE A 104 -1.31 18.22 21.13
N ALA A 105 -0.89 17.28 20.31
CA ALA A 105 0.46 17.22 19.76
C ALA A 105 0.41 16.85 18.28
N LYS A 106 1.40 17.33 17.50
CA LYS A 106 1.55 17.01 16.09
C LYS A 106 3.01 17.12 15.69
N GLY A 107 3.41 16.37 14.68
CA GLY A 107 4.76 16.42 14.15
C GLY A 107 4.92 15.60 12.88
N SER A 108 6.17 15.46 12.44
CA SER A 108 6.55 14.63 11.31
C SER A 108 7.35 13.44 11.80
N ALA A 109 7.12 12.27 11.19
CA ALA A 109 7.93 11.09 11.42
C ALA A 109 9.19 11.14 10.55
N LYS A 110 10.29 10.60 11.06
CA LYS A 110 11.57 10.54 10.35
C LYS A 110 11.76 9.16 9.72
N PRO A 111 12.26 9.07 8.46
CA PRO A 111 12.59 7.79 7.86
C PRO A 111 13.75 7.13 8.62
N VAL A 112 13.64 5.85 8.89
CA VAL A 112 14.64 5.01 9.54
C VAL A 112 14.75 3.65 8.86
N GLU A 113 15.81 2.91 9.09
CA GLU A 113 15.93 1.52 8.63
C GLU A 113 14.98 0.58 9.40
N PRO A 114 14.44 -0.44 8.71
CA PRO A 114 14.54 -0.75 7.27
C PRO A 114 13.66 0.17 6.40
N ILE A 115 13.89 0.16 5.07
CA ILE A 115 13.11 0.93 4.08
C ILE A 115 11.61 0.83 4.34
N GLY A 116 10.92 1.96 4.22
CA GLY A 116 9.48 2.06 4.48
C GLY A 116 9.12 2.23 5.95
N THR A 117 10.10 2.26 6.85
CA THR A 117 9.87 2.52 8.29
C THR A 117 10.08 3.99 8.61
N PHE A 118 9.15 4.54 9.37
CA PHE A 118 9.20 5.92 9.86
C PHE A 118 9.08 5.91 11.39
N GLU A 119 9.88 6.72 12.04
CA GLU A 119 9.93 6.83 13.49
C GLU A 119 9.31 8.15 13.95
N ILE A 120 8.38 8.04 14.88
CA ILE A 120 7.77 9.14 15.62
C ILE A 120 8.40 9.15 16.99
N ARG A 121 9.04 10.27 17.37
CA ARG A 121 9.59 10.48 18.70
C ARG A 121 8.81 11.56 19.39
N LEU A 122 8.39 11.26 20.60
CA LEU A 122 7.84 12.22 21.54
C LEU A 122 8.88 12.44 22.64
N SER A 123 9.28 13.67 22.84
CA SER A 123 10.18 14.04 23.94
C SER A 123 9.49 13.92 25.30
N GLY A 124 10.26 13.84 26.38
CA GLY A 124 9.71 13.88 27.73
C GLY A 124 8.94 15.18 28.02
N GLU A 125 9.29 16.29 27.41
CA GLU A 125 8.57 17.56 27.50
C GLU A 125 7.19 17.46 26.85
N GLU A 126 7.11 16.92 25.61
CA GLU A 126 5.84 16.72 24.89
C GLU A 126 4.92 15.75 25.64
N THR A 127 5.44 14.67 26.19
CA THR A 127 4.65 13.72 26.98
C THR A 127 4.24 14.28 28.33
N SER A 128 5.02 15.19 28.93
CA SER A 128 4.66 15.91 30.18
C SER A 128 3.46 16.83 29.98
N ALA A 129 3.30 17.38 28.78
CA ALA A 129 2.16 18.25 28.42
C ALA A 129 0.86 17.48 28.24
N LEU A 130 0.91 16.14 28.12
CA LEU A 130 -0.26 15.27 28.00
C LEU A 130 -0.81 14.94 29.39
N GLU A 131 -2.10 15.12 29.59
CA GLU A 131 -2.75 14.67 30.80
C GLU A 131 -2.98 13.14 30.77
N PRO A 132 -2.99 12.46 31.93
CA PRO A 132 -3.35 11.06 31.97
C PRO A 132 -4.74 10.82 31.39
N GLY A 133 -4.85 9.83 30.49
CA GLY A 133 -6.12 9.52 29.83
C GLY A 133 -5.94 8.85 28.48
N SER A 134 -7.07 8.66 27.80
CA SER A 134 -7.12 8.06 26.46
C SER A 134 -7.01 9.13 25.38
N TYR A 135 -6.22 8.85 24.36
CA TYR A 135 -6.01 9.67 23.16
C TYR A 135 -6.13 8.82 21.91
N VAL A 136 -6.21 9.44 20.77
CA VAL A 136 -6.08 8.79 19.46
C VAL A 136 -4.83 9.31 18.76
N LEU A 137 -3.92 8.41 18.42
CA LEU A 137 -2.82 8.71 17.51
C LEU A 137 -3.34 8.55 16.08
N LYS A 138 -3.26 9.63 15.30
CA LYS A 138 -3.55 9.65 13.87
C LYS A 138 -2.25 9.84 13.10
N VAL A 139 -1.94 8.90 12.21
CA VAL A 139 -0.78 8.97 11.32
C VAL A 139 -1.25 9.19 9.91
N PHE A 140 -0.63 10.11 9.20
CA PHE A 140 -0.94 10.47 7.83
C PHE A 140 0.26 10.18 6.95
N ALA A 141 0.07 9.40 5.89
CA ALA A 141 1.10 9.16 4.89
C ALA A 141 0.60 9.66 3.52
N ILE A 142 1.40 10.45 2.83
CA ILE A 142 1.07 11.03 1.53
C ILE A 142 2.29 11.04 0.64
N THR A 143 2.11 10.75 -0.66
CA THR A 143 3.11 10.98 -1.70
C THR A 143 2.86 12.31 -2.41
N ARG A 144 3.82 12.79 -3.19
CA ARG A 144 3.62 14.00 -4.02
C ARG A 144 2.57 13.81 -5.10
N GLU A 145 2.32 12.60 -5.53
CA GLU A 145 1.41 12.26 -6.62
C GLU A 145 -0.02 12.05 -6.13
N ALA A 146 -0.20 11.67 -4.85
CA ALA A 146 -1.50 11.37 -4.29
C ALA A 146 -2.15 12.64 -3.69
N ILE A 147 -3.41 12.89 -4.06
CA ILE A 147 -4.20 13.99 -3.50
C ILE A 147 -4.75 13.63 -2.11
N LYS A 148 -5.01 12.32 -1.87
CA LYS A 148 -5.59 11.83 -0.62
C LYS A 148 -4.53 11.14 0.23
N PRO A 149 -4.33 11.54 1.50
CA PRO A 149 -3.46 10.83 2.41
C PRO A 149 -4.06 9.49 2.84
N SER A 150 -3.21 8.50 3.07
CA SER A 150 -3.55 7.34 3.89
C SER A 150 -3.58 7.75 5.35
N ILE A 151 -4.60 7.31 6.08
CA ILE A 151 -4.79 7.65 7.50
C ILE A 151 -4.83 6.35 8.30
N PHE A 152 -3.98 6.25 9.30
CA PHE A 152 -3.99 5.19 10.30
C PHE A 152 -4.33 5.79 11.66
N GLU A 153 -5.23 5.14 12.39
CA GLU A 153 -5.66 5.58 13.71
C GLU A 153 -5.52 4.45 14.72
N THR A 154 -4.99 4.77 15.90
CA THR A 154 -4.90 3.82 17.01
C THR A 154 -5.09 4.52 18.34
N ALA A 155 -5.59 3.79 19.32
CA ALA A 155 -5.70 4.28 20.68
C ALA A 155 -4.31 4.43 21.32
N LEU A 156 -4.15 5.44 22.15
CA LEU A 156 -2.96 5.72 22.92
C LEU A 156 -3.36 6.11 24.33
N LEU A 157 -2.86 5.39 25.34
CA LEU A 157 -3.09 5.69 26.74
C LEU A 157 -1.89 6.44 27.33
N ILE A 158 -2.16 7.54 28.03
CA ILE A 158 -1.14 8.24 28.82
C ILE A 158 -1.34 7.88 30.30
N SER A 159 -0.32 7.27 30.91
CA SER A 159 -0.34 6.96 32.34
C SER A 159 0.23 8.11 33.17
N GLY A 160 -0.33 8.34 34.36
CA GLY A 160 0.11 9.39 35.28
C GLY A 160 1.44 9.09 36.02
N GLY A 161 1.98 7.89 35.83
CA GLY A 161 3.22 7.43 36.48
C GLY A 161 3.93 6.40 35.61
N PRO A 162 5.10 5.90 36.06
CA PRO A 162 5.81 4.86 35.36
C PRO A 162 4.89 3.65 35.17
N LEU A 163 4.91 3.09 33.97
CA LEU A 163 4.17 1.87 33.69
C LEU A 163 4.75 0.74 34.53
N PRO A 164 3.92 -0.10 35.16
CA PRO A 164 4.43 -1.29 35.83
C PRO A 164 5.18 -2.13 34.80
N GLU A 165 6.42 -2.49 35.07
CA GLU A 165 7.14 -3.48 34.29
C GLU A 165 6.28 -4.75 34.28
N VAL A 166 5.78 -5.12 33.10
CA VAL A 166 5.12 -6.41 32.92
C VAL A 166 6.22 -7.46 32.96
N PRO A 167 6.35 -8.22 34.07
CA PRO A 167 7.39 -9.23 34.17
C PRO A 167 7.12 -10.28 33.07
N GLY A 168 8.06 -10.43 32.16
CA GLY A 168 8.10 -11.58 31.27
C GLY A 168 7.37 -11.49 29.95
N ARG A 169 7.31 -10.34 29.29
CA ARG A 169 7.08 -10.34 27.84
C ARG A 169 8.43 -10.57 27.13
N THR A 170 8.99 -11.76 27.33
CA THR A 170 9.91 -12.34 26.34
C THR A 170 9.18 -12.35 25.01
N GLU A 171 9.77 -11.72 24.01
CA GLU A 171 9.24 -11.63 22.65
C GLU A 171 8.79 -13.02 22.17
N PRO A 172 7.48 -13.28 21.96
CA PRO A 172 7.03 -14.59 21.52
C PRO A 172 7.37 -14.86 20.04
N THR A 173 7.87 -13.86 19.32
CA THR A 173 7.99 -13.91 17.85
C THR A 173 9.17 -14.74 17.36
N ARG A 174 10.26 -14.88 18.13
CA ARG A 174 11.43 -15.67 17.68
C ARG A 174 11.34 -17.18 17.93
N GLN A 175 10.49 -17.61 18.87
CA GLN A 175 10.34 -19.05 19.15
C GLN A 175 9.30 -19.71 18.25
N LEU A 176 8.25 -18.97 17.83
CA LEU A 176 7.22 -19.53 16.95
C LEU A 176 7.77 -19.79 15.55
N ASP A 177 8.59 -18.89 15.02
CA ASP A 177 9.24 -19.07 13.71
C ASP A 177 10.24 -20.22 13.70
N LYS A 178 10.97 -20.44 14.81
CA LYS A 178 11.85 -21.61 14.95
C LYS A 178 11.08 -22.91 15.12
N ALA A 179 9.98 -22.91 15.86
CA ALA A 179 9.17 -24.11 16.05
C ALA A 179 8.40 -24.50 14.78
N LEU A 180 7.84 -23.53 14.05
CA LEU A 180 7.18 -23.79 12.76
C LEU A 180 8.19 -24.23 11.68
N GLY A 181 9.35 -23.60 11.60
CA GLY A 181 10.41 -23.98 10.64
C GLY A 181 10.93 -25.39 10.86
N THR A 182 11.07 -25.84 12.12
CA THR A 182 11.56 -27.19 12.45
C THR A 182 10.47 -28.26 12.29
N ALA A 183 9.20 -27.94 12.46
CA ALA A 183 8.10 -28.89 12.33
C ALA A 183 7.63 -29.07 10.86
N LEU A 184 7.75 -28.05 10.02
CA LEU A 184 7.30 -28.10 8.62
C LEU A 184 8.37 -28.60 7.64
N ALA A 185 9.66 -28.51 7.99
CA ALA A 185 10.75 -28.94 7.13
C ALA A 185 10.66 -30.45 6.78
N PRO A 186 10.43 -31.39 7.71
CA PRO A 186 10.31 -32.81 7.37
C PRO A 186 9.05 -33.13 6.55
N LEU A 187 7.98 -32.38 6.75
CA LEU A 187 6.72 -32.56 6.00
C LEU A 187 6.87 -32.13 4.54
N ALA A 188 7.55 -31.03 4.28
CA ALA A 188 7.83 -30.54 2.92
C ALA A 188 8.75 -31.48 2.15
N ILE A 189 9.76 -32.07 2.82
CA ILE A 189 10.66 -33.06 2.21
C ILE A 189 9.91 -34.35 1.90
N ALA A 190 9.07 -34.84 2.81
CA ALA A 190 8.26 -36.05 2.59
C ALA A 190 7.28 -35.87 1.43
N LEU A 191 6.62 -34.69 1.31
CA LEU A 191 5.69 -34.38 0.23
C LEU A 191 6.38 -34.28 -1.13
N SER A 192 7.58 -33.71 -1.19
CA SER A 192 8.35 -33.59 -2.43
C SER A 192 8.84 -34.96 -2.91
N LEU A 193 9.28 -35.85 -2.01
CA LEU A 193 9.67 -37.22 -2.33
C LEU A 193 8.49 -38.08 -2.82
N ALA A 194 7.31 -37.92 -2.21
CA ALA A 194 6.10 -38.61 -2.66
C ALA A 194 5.65 -38.14 -4.05
N LEU A 195 5.73 -36.85 -4.35
CA LEU A 195 5.36 -36.28 -5.65
C LEU A 195 6.32 -36.74 -6.76
N THR A 196 7.63 -36.80 -6.48
CA THR A 196 8.62 -37.31 -7.46
C THR A 196 8.45 -38.80 -7.72
N ALA A 197 8.17 -39.63 -6.70
CA ALA A 197 7.90 -41.04 -6.86
C ALA A 197 6.62 -41.30 -7.70
N ALA A 198 5.57 -40.55 -7.45
CA ALA A 198 4.31 -40.61 -8.22
C ALA A 198 4.54 -40.22 -9.70
N LEU A 199 5.31 -39.18 -9.96
CA LEU A 199 5.63 -38.72 -11.31
C LEU A 199 6.45 -39.78 -12.07
N MET A 200 7.44 -40.39 -11.42
CA MET A 200 8.26 -41.47 -12.01
C MET A 200 7.44 -42.72 -12.31
N ALA A 201 6.49 -43.09 -11.44
CA ALA A 201 5.57 -44.21 -11.67
C ALA A 201 4.66 -43.95 -12.87
N LEU A 202 4.18 -42.72 -13.04
CA LEU A 202 3.32 -42.30 -14.15
C LEU A 202 4.08 -42.32 -15.48
N LEU A 203 5.32 -41.85 -15.48
CA LEU A 203 6.21 -41.91 -16.67
C LEU A 203 6.55 -43.36 -17.06
N ALA A 204 6.85 -44.23 -16.10
CA ALA A 204 7.11 -45.64 -16.34
C ALA A 204 5.88 -46.38 -16.91
N LYS A 205 4.66 -46.04 -16.40
CA LYS A 205 3.39 -46.57 -16.94
C LYS A 205 3.14 -46.10 -18.37
N ARG A 206 3.45 -44.87 -18.70
CA ARG A 206 3.32 -44.29 -20.05
C ARG A 206 4.33 -44.86 -21.03
N ALA A 207 5.53 -45.19 -20.57
CA ALA A 207 6.53 -45.83 -21.41
C ALA A 207 6.16 -47.29 -21.76
N ARG A 208 5.48 -48.01 -20.85
CA ARG A 208 4.98 -49.37 -21.09
C ARG A 208 3.74 -49.46 -21.97
N SER A 209 2.99 -48.36 -22.11
CA SER A 209 1.75 -48.29 -22.88
C SER A 209 1.94 -47.86 -24.34
N LYS A 210 3.17 -47.68 -24.82
CA LYS A 210 3.39 -47.46 -26.25
C LYS A 210 3.19 -48.79 -26.99
N PRO A 211 2.20 -48.91 -27.88
CA PRO A 211 1.92 -50.14 -28.60
C PRO A 211 3.03 -50.42 -29.62
N LYS A 212 3.43 -51.74 -29.76
CA LYS A 212 4.30 -52.29 -30.80
C LYS A 212 3.70 -52.19 -32.21
N ALA A 213 3.35 -51.00 -32.66
CA ALA A 213 2.63 -50.80 -33.92
C ALA A 213 3.50 -50.27 -35.07
N GLN A 214 4.80 -50.38 -35.00
CA GLN A 214 5.68 -49.85 -36.07
C GLN A 214 6.69 -50.84 -36.65
N LEU A 215 6.50 -52.15 -36.46
CA LEU A 215 7.42 -53.15 -37.03
C LEU A 215 6.78 -54.06 -38.11
N ALA A 216 5.57 -53.74 -38.58
CA ALA A 216 4.86 -54.54 -39.59
C ALA A 216 4.83 -53.92 -40.98
N SER A 217 5.45 -52.76 -41.24
CA SER A 217 5.40 -52.08 -42.53
C SER A 217 6.68 -52.09 -43.37
N ILE A 218 7.69 -52.92 -43.02
CA ILE A 218 8.92 -53.03 -43.82
C ILE A 218 9.14 -54.43 -44.32
N LYS A 219 8.09 -55.19 -44.57
CA LYS A 219 8.26 -56.53 -45.14
C LYS A 219 7.22 -56.83 -46.24
N ASN A 220 6.84 -55.92 -47.05
CA ASN A 220 6.24 -56.10 -48.36
C ASN A 220 6.39 -54.81 -49.17
N GLY A 221 7.45 -54.71 -49.96
CA GLY A 221 7.73 -53.69 -50.94
C GLY A 221 9.06 -54.01 -51.62
#